data_e70666ef65b37cf470bbcf1440c1bfc1
#
_entry.id   e70666ef65b37cf470bbcf1440c1bfc1
#
_cell.length_a   1.000
_cell.length_b   1.000
_cell.length_c   1.000
_cell.angle_alpha   90.00
_cell.angle_beta   90.00
_cell.angle_gamma   90.00
#
_symmetry.space_group_name_H-M   'P 1'
#
loop_
_entity.id
_entity.type
_entity.pdbx_description
1 polymer ?
#
loop_
_entity_poly.entity_id
_entity_poly.type
_entity_poly.pdbx_seq_one_letter_code
_entity_poly.pdbx_strand_id
1 'polypeptide(L)'
;FSVDENVLIPRQDTETLVERVLRDYPEKDLKLLDMCTGSGCIAISLAVLGGYQNVTAVDISEAALRVAKKNARRLFLIQKGTARSESFQVSEDPWCIRLKTWLAKGPRLQAEIEEHSLTLLQSNLFQAVEADVMYDVIVSNPPYIPSAVIDGLEPEVRDHEPRLALDGSEDGLYFYRVLALECSKHLNKGGCVYFEIGYDQAEAVSRILTIAGYREIEVIKDEPGLDRVVKARWNR
;
A
#
# COMPACT_ATOMS: atom_id res chain seq x y z
N PHE A 1 9.91 6.25 7.27
CA PHE A 1 8.81 5.76 8.11
C PHE A 1 9.33 5.28 9.46
N SER A 2 8.56 5.50 10.54
CA SER A 2 8.79 4.83 11.83
C SER A 2 8.08 3.48 11.79
N VAL A 3 8.69 2.47 12.39
CA VAL A 3 8.14 1.12 12.52
C VAL A 3 8.35 0.64 13.96
N ASP A 4 7.53 -0.29 14.40
CA ASP A 4 7.65 -1.03 15.65
C ASP A 4 7.13 -2.46 15.43
N GLU A 5 7.06 -3.27 16.46
CA GLU A 5 6.61 -4.65 16.44
C GLU A 5 5.16 -4.87 15.96
N ASN A 6 4.41 -3.81 15.70
CA ASN A 6 3.01 -3.88 15.27
C ASN A 6 2.82 -3.80 13.76
N VAL A 7 3.87 -3.55 12.99
CA VAL A 7 3.79 -3.36 11.54
C VAL A 7 4.92 -4.08 10.81
N LEU A 8 4.63 -4.47 9.57
CA LEU A 8 5.67 -4.91 8.63
C LEU A 8 6.64 -3.75 8.36
N ILE A 9 7.94 -4.06 8.33
CA ILE A 9 8.95 -3.09 7.89
C ILE A 9 8.75 -2.85 6.39
N PRO A 10 8.53 -1.59 5.93
CA PRO A 10 8.37 -1.30 4.51
C PRO A 10 9.52 -1.83 3.68
N ARG A 11 9.22 -2.64 2.67
CA ARG A 11 10.22 -3.23 1.77
C ARG A 11 10.44 -2.33 0.55
N GLN A 12 11.65 -2.36 0.00
CA GLN A 12 11.97 -1.63 -1.22
C GLN A 12 11.06 -2.06 -2.38
N ASP A 13 10.68 -3.32 -2.42
CA ASP A 13 9.81 -3.90 -3.44
C ASP A 13 8.45 -3.20 -3.52
N THR A 14 7.92 -2.72 -2.38
CA THR A 14 6.66 -1.97 -2.28
C THR A 14 6.71 -0.63 -3.05
N GLU A 15 7.91 -0.06 -3.27
CA GLU A 15 8.09 1.14 -4.10
C GLU A 15 7.56 0.92 -5.52
N THR A 16 7.73 -0.30 -6.06
CA THR A 16 7.25 -0.69 -7.40
C THR A 16 5.75 -0.45 -7.54
N LEU A 17 4.96 -0.78 -6.50
CA LEU A 17 3.52 -0.54 -6.49
C LEU A 17 3.21 0.96 -6.51
N VAL A 18 3.83 1.72 -5.62
CA VAL A 18 3.61 3.18 -5.51
C VAL A 18 4.00 3.89 -6.81
N GLU A 19 5.21 3.64 -7.33
CA GLU A 19 5.69 4.25 -8.57
C GLU A 19 4.78 3.94 -9.75
N ARG A 20 4.25 2.71 -9.80
CA ARG A 20 3.33 2.33 -10.86
C ARG A 20 2.02 3.10 -10.80
N VAL A 21 1.41 3.25 -9.63
CA VAL A 21 0.19 4.05 -9.46
C VAL A 21 0.44 5.52 -9.82
N LEU A 22 1.55 6.10 -9.35
CA LEU A 22 1.93 7.49 -9.68
C LEU A 22 2.10 7.73 -11.17
N ARG A 23 2.63 6.74 -11.89
CA ARG A 23 2.83 6.79 -13.36
C ARG A 23 1.51 6.65 -14.11
N ASP A 24 0.65 5.74 -13.68
CA ASP A 24 -0.60 5.43 -14.37
C ASP A 24 -1.67 6.52 -14.14
N TYR A 25 -1.57 7.28 -13.04
CA TYR A 25 -2.55 8.28 -12.64
C TYR A 25 -1.90 9.63 -12.33
N PRO A 26 -1.58 10.43 -13.33
CA PRO A 26 -1.07 11.80 -13.12
C PRO A 26 -2.15 12.75 -12.57
N GLU A 27 -3.43 12.42 -12.72
CA GLU A 27 -4.58 13.16 -12.19
C GLU A 27 -4.62 13.02 -10.67
N LYS A 28 -5.03 14.11 -9.97
CA LYS A 28 -5.01 14.18 -8.50
C LYS A 28 -6.39 14.04 -7.85
N ASP A 29 -7.45 14.24 -8.60
CA ASP A 29 -8.83 14.15 -8.13
C ASP A 29 -9.36 12.72 -8.27
N LEU A 30 -8.69 11.79 -7.56
CA LEU A 30 -9.05 10.37 -7.52
C LEU A 30 -9.26 9.92 -6.08
N LYS A 31 -10.19 8.98 -5.90
CA LYS A 31 -10.39 8.29 -4.62
C LYS A 31 -9.57 7.01 -4.60
N LEU A 32 -8.64 6.92 -3.67
CA LEU A 32 -7.75 5.77 -3.51
C LEU A 32 -8.02 5.07 -2.18
N LEU A 33 -7.94 3.75 -2.20
CA LEU A 33 -8.00 2.90 -1.02
C LEU A 33 -6.72 2.09 -0.90
N ASP A 34 -6.04 2.17 0.24
CA ASP A 34 -4.94 1.29 0.64
C ASP A 34 -5.45 0.28 1.67
N MET A 35 -5.58 -0.97 1.26
CA MET A 35 -6.08 -2.05 2.10
C MET A 35 -4.91 -2.84 2.70
N CYS A 36 -4.96 -3.15 3.99
CA CYS A 36 -3.86 -3.70 4.79
C CYS A 36 -2.68 -2.73 4.87
N THR A 37 -2.96 -1.49 5.27
CA THR A 37 -2.02 -0.37 5.16
C THR A 37 -0.78 -0.48 6.06
N GLY A 38 -0.84 -1.26 7.15
CA GLY A 38 0.27 -1.45 8.08
C GLY A 38 0.82 -0.13 8.62
N SER A 39 2.08 0.17 8.31
CA SER A 39 2.75 1.43 8.69
C SER A 39 2.22 2.68 7.97
N GLY A 40 1.30 2.50 7.01
CA GLY A 40 0.80 3.56 6.15
C GLY A 40 1.72 3.92 4.98
N CYS A 41 2.76 3.12 4.72
CA CYS A 41 3.80 3.50 3.75
C CYS A 41 3.26 3.73 2.34
N ILE A 42 2.32 2.91 1.86
CA ILE A 42 1.70 3.08 0.53
C ILE A 42 0.79 4.31 0.52
N ALA A 43 -0.21 4.35 1.41
CA ALA A 43 -1.19 5.43 1.47
C ALA A 43 -0.55 6.81 1.62
N ILE A 44 0.41 6.94 2.54
CA ILE A 44 1.11 8.19 2.80
C ILE A 44 1.97 8.59 1.60
N SER A 45 2.66 7.63 0.97
CA SER A 45 3.45 7.91 -0.22
C SER A 45 2.58 8.39 -1.38
N LEU A 46 1.43 7.78 -1.61
CA LEU A 46 0.46 8.22 -2.61
C LEU A 46 -0.06 9.63 -2.30
N ALA A 47 -0.44 9.92 -1.06
CA ALA A 47 -0.89 11.26 -0.66
C ALA A 47 0.22 12.31 -0.82
N VAL A 48 1.43 12.01 -0.34
CA VAL A 48 2.56 12.96 -0.29
C VAL A 48 3.23 13.13 -1.65
N LEU A 49 3.61 12.04 -2.32
CA LEU A 49 4.33 12.09 -3.60
C LEU A 49 3.37 12.30 -4.77
N GLY A 50 2.21 11.64 -4.70
CA GLY A 50 1.17 11.75 -5.70
C GLY A 50 0.39 13.04 -5.62
N GLY A 51 0.28 13.66 -4.44
CA GLY A 51 -0.59 14.82 -4.22
C GLY A 51 -2.07 14.47 -4.25
N TYR A 52 -2.42 13.18 -4.05
CA TYR A 52 -3.82 12.76 -4.00
C TYR A 52 -4.49 13.24 -2.72
N GLN A 53 -5.71 13.81 -2.86
CA GLN A 53 -6.45 14.44 -1.77
C GLN A 53 -7.48 13.52 -1.08
N ASN A 54 -7.75 12.35 -1.66
CA ASN A 54 -8.78 11.43 -1.19
C ASN A 54 -8.20 10.02 -1.05
N VAL A 55 -7.35 9.81 -0.05
CA VAL A 55 -6.73 8.51 0.24
C VAL A 55 -7.34 7.94 1.52
N THR A 56 -7.90 6.74 1.44
CA THR A 56 -8.36 5.97 2.60
C THR A 56 -7.38 4.83 2.85
N ALA A 57 -6.93 4.68 4.08
CA ALA A 57 -6.01 3.62 4.50
C ALA A 57 -6.71 2.75 5.56
N VAL A 58 -6.79 1.46 5.30
CA VAL A 58 -7.53 0.49 6.10
C VAL A 58 -6.59 -0.55 6.69
N ASP A 59 -6.76 -0.84 7.97
CA ASP A 59 -6.11 -1.98 8.62
C ASP A 59 -7.01 -2.57 9.71
N ILE A 60 -6.88 -3.84 9.97
CA ILE A 60 -7.56 -4.52 11.07
C ILE A 60 -6.93 -4.16 12.43
N SER A 61 -5.61 -3.91 12.43
CA SER A 61 -4.82 -3.62 13.62
C SER A 61 -4.89 -2.14 14.00
N GLU A 62 -5.55 -1.85 15.11
CA GLU A 62 -5.51 -0.50 15.69
C GLU A 62 -4.08 -0.04 16.02
N ALA A 63 -3.21 -0.97 16.41
CA ALA A 63 -1.81 -0.69 16.69
C ALA A 63 -1.07 -0.24 15.42
N ALA A 64 -1.28 -0.93 14.29
CA ALA A 64 -0.74 -0.52 12.99
C ALA A 64 -1.24 0.88 12.58
N LEU A 65 -2.53 1.15 12.75
CA LEU A 65 -3.08 2.48 12.45
C LEU A 65 -2.52 3.59 13.35
N ARG A 66 -2.13 3.30 14.59
CA ARG A 66 -1.40 4.27 15.43
C ARG A 66 -0.03 4.60 14.84
N VAL A 67 0.69 3.60 14.32
CA VAL A 67 1.97 3.79 13.62
C VAL A 67 1.76 4.61 12.35
N ALA A 68 0.77 4.24 11.52
CA ALA A 68 0.42 4.97 10.29
C ALA A 68 0.09 6.45 10.59
N LYS A 69 -0.70 6.71 11.63
CA LYS A 69 -1.03 8.08 12.07
C LYS A 69 0.20 8.89 12.49
N LYS A 70 1.13 8.27 13.21
CA LYS A 70 2.40 8.90 13.59
C LYS A 70 3.25 9.24 12.35
N ASN A 71 3.33 8.32 11.41
CA ASN A 71 4.04 8.50 10.15
C ASN A 71 3.42 9.62 9.29
N ALA A 72 2.10 9.63 9.14
CA ALA A 72 1.38 10.65 8.40
C ALA A 72 1.65 12.05 8.98
N ARG A 73 1.45 12.24 10.27
CA ARG A 73 1.73 13.53 10.95
C ARG A 73 3.15 14.00 10.71
N ARG A 74 4.12 13.12 10.84
CA ARG A 74 5.54 13.46 10.65
C ARG A 74 5.83 13.91 9.22
N LEU A 75 5.32 13.20 8.21
CA LEU A 75 5.60 13.47 6.81
C LEU A 75 4.85 14.71 6.29
N PHE A 76 3.60 14.92 6.71
CA PHE A 76 2.85 16.14 6.39
C PHE A 76 3.47 17.39 7.02
N LEU A 77 4.01 17.31 8.25
CA LEU A 77 4.71 18.42 8.89
C LEU A 77 6.03 18.78 8.17
N ILE A 78 6.76 17.79 7.67
CA ILE A 78 7.99 18.02 6.87
C ILE A 78 7.66 18.76 5.58
N GLN A 79 6.59 18.39 4.88
CA GLN A 79 6.17 19.07 3.66
C GLN A 79 5.76 20.54 3.89
N LYS A 80 5.06 20.83 4.99
CA LYS A 80 4.66 22.19 5.34
C LYS A 80 5.84 23.09 5.77
N GLY A 81 7.07 22.55 5.82
CA GLY A 81 8.27 23.32 6.25
C GLY A 81 8.22 23.79 7.70
N THR A 82 7.27 23.28 8.49
CA THR A 82 7.08 23.66 9.90
C THR A 82 7.95 22.84 10.86
N ALA A 83 8.49 21.71 10.41
CA ALA A 83 9.46 20.95 11.17
C ALA A 83 10.86 21.55 10.96
N ARG A 84 11.41 22.19 11.98
CA ARG A 84 12.84 22.51 12.00
C ARG A 84 13.64 21.21 11.90
N SER A 85 14.69 21.23 11.08
CA SER A 85 15.62 20.12 10.84
C SER A 85 16.51 19.81 12.07
N GLU A 86 15.97 19.89 13.28
CA GLU A 86 16.73 19.57 14.48
C GLU A 86 16.88 18.04 14.57
N SER A 87 18.08 17.59 14.24
CA SER A 87 18.67 16.27 14.57
C SER A 87 17.83 15.05 14.25
N PHE A 88 17.31 14.93 13.02
CA PHE A 88 16.91 13.63 12.53
C PHE A 88 18.15 12.86 12.08
N GLN A 89 18.58 11.89 12.88
CA GLN A 89 19.31 10.76 12.31
C GLN A 89 18.36 10.12 11.29
N VAL A 90 18.59 10.46 10.04
CA VAL A 90 17.91 9.82 8.94
C VAL A 90 18.39 8.40 8.94
N SER A 91 17.49 7.44 9.15
CA SER A 91 17.82 6.06 8.88
C SER A 91 18.39 6.02 7.47
N GLU A 92 19.48 5.29 7.25
CA GLU A 92 20.09 5.06 5.93
C GLU A 92 19.21 4.10 5.10
N ASP A 93 17.95 3.95 5.49
CA ASP A 93 16.92 3.20 4.81
C ASP A 93 16.80 3.70 3.36
N PRO A 94 16.98 2.83 2.36
CA PRO A 94 16.90 3.17 0.94
C PRO A 94 15.59 3.92 0.58
N TRP A 95 14.48 3.59 1.22
CA TRP A 95 13.19 4.26 1.10
C TRP A 95 13.27 5.75 1.47
N CYS A 96 13.88 6.07 2.61
CA CYS A 96 14.01 7.45 3.04
C CYS A 96 14.94 8.25 2.12
N ILE A 97 15.98 7.62 1.57
CA ILE A 97 16.92 8.26 0.65
C ILE A 97 16.25 8.53 -0.70
N ARG A 98 15.53 7.56 -1.27
CA ARG A 98 14.79 7.71 -2.53
C ARG A 98 13.66 8.73 -2.39
N LEU A 99 12.87 8.67 -1.32
CA LEU A 99 11.82 9.65 -1.03
C LEU A 99 12.39 11.06 -1.00
N LYS A 100 13.53 11.28 -0.34
CA LYS A 100 14.23 12.57 -0.33
C LYS A 100 14.72 12.98 -1.70
N THR A 101 15.31 12.07 -2.46
CA THR A 101 15.83 12.34 -3.80
C THR A 101 14.69 12.70 -4.74
N TRP A 102 13.55 12.03 -4.61
CA TRP A 102 12.35 12.32 -5.40
C TRP A 102 11.73 13.67 -5.02
N LEU A 103 11.57 13.96 -3.73
CA LEU A 103 11.12 15.26 -3.23
C LEU A 103 12.06 16.42 -3.62
N ALA A 104 13.36 16.14 -3.76
CA ALA A 104 14.34 17.14 -4.17
C ALA A 104 14.36 17.40 -5.69
N LYS A 105 14.00 16.41 -6.51
CA LYS A 105 14.04 16.45 -7.98
C LYS A 105 12.68 16.68 -8.64
N GLY A 106 11.58 16.44 -7.92
CA GLY A 106 10.24 16.65 -8.43
C GLY A 106 9.92 18.12 -8.65
N PRO A 107 8.97 18.46 -9.56
CA PRO A 107 8.44 19.80 -9.61
C PRO A 107 7.97 20.17 -8.20
N ARG A 108 8.30 21.37 -7.74
CA ARG A 108 7.77 21.89 -6.48
C ARG A 108 6.25 21.83 -6.54
N LEU A 109 5.67 20.75 -6.02
CA LEU A 109 4.25 20.65 -5.78
C LEU A 109 3.93 21.65 -4.66
N GLN A 110 3.55 22.85 -5.05
CA GLN A 110 2.95 23.87 -4.17
C GLN A 110 1.48 23.51 -3.86
N ALA A 111 1.11 22.25 -3.90
CA ALA A 111 -0.16 21.82 -3.34
C ALA A 111 0.03 21.78 -1.81
N GLU A 112 -0.68 22.65 -1.09
CA GLU A 112 -0.89 22.51 0.34
C GLU A 112 -1.60 21.17 0.54
N ILE A 113 -0.84 20.11 0.83
CA ILE A 113 -1.41 18.82 1.20
C ILE A 113 -1.93 19.03 2.62
N GLU A 114 -3.23 19.15 2.72
CA GLU A 114 -3.92 19.27 4.00
C GLU A 114 -3.84 17.93 4.74
N GLU A 115 -3.80 17.99 6.08
CA GLU A 115 -3.86 16.82 6.96
C GLU A 115 -5.12 15.96 6.71
N HIS A 116 -6.08 16.48 5.94
CA HIS A 116 -7.35 15.87 5.56
C HIS A 116 -7.28 14.97 4.32
N SER A 117 -6.14 14.90 3.64
CA SER A 117 -6.00 14.06 2.43
C SER A 117 -5.91 12.56 2.72
N LEU A 118 -5.73 12.17 3.99
CA LEU A 118 -5.61 10.79 4.41
C LEU A 118 -6.60 10.46 5.53
N THR A 119 -7.49 9.50 5.27
CA THR A 119 -8.41 8.91 6.25
C THR A 119 -7.88 7.56 6.71
N LEU A 120 -7.75 7.35 8.02
CA LEU A 120 -7.38 6.07 8.61
C LEU A 120 -8.64 5.40 9.16
N LEU A 121 -8.90 4.17 8.73
CA LEU A 121 -10.10 3.41 9.09
C LEU A 121 -9.73 2.03 9.64
N GLN A 122 -10.14 1.74 10.87
CA GLN A 122 -10.02 0.39 11.41
C GLN A 122 -11.13 -0.49 10.85
N SER A 123 -10.75 -1.55 10.13
CA SER A 123 -11.69 -2.49 9.55
C SER A 123 -11.05 -3.85 9.29
N ASN A 124 -11.82 -4.91 9.45
CA ASN A 124 -11.46 -6.20 8.87
C ASN A 124 -11.85 -6.17 7.38
N LEU A 125 -10.85 -5.88 6.53
CA LEU A 125 -11.03 -5.62 5.10
C LEU A 125 -12.15 -4.56 4.90
N PHE A 126 -13.17 -4.87 4.13
CA PHE A 126 -14.25 -3.95 3.75
C PHE A 126 -15.39 -3.82 4.76
N GLN A 127 -15.36 -4.50 5.92
CA GLN A 127 -16.51 -4.56 6.85
C GLN A 127 -16.97 -3.20 7.37
N ALA A 128 -16.07 -2.23 7.54
CA ALA A 128 -16.39 -0.88 7.98
C ALA A 128 -16.33 0.16 6.82
N VAL A 129 -16.03 -0.27 5.61
CA VAL A 129 -16.10 0.60 4.43
C VAL A 129 -17.58 0.75 4.04
N GLU A 130 -18.07 1.98 3.92
CA GLU A 130 -19.45 2.25 3.55
C GLU A 130 -19.74 1.70 2.15
N ALA A 131 -20.90 1.03 1.99
CA ALA A 131 -21.23 0.26 0.79
C ALA A 131 -21.41 1.12 -0.49
N ASP A 132 -21.71 2.40 -0.33
CA ASP A 132 -21.88 3.37 -1.42
C ASP A 132 -20.60 4.15 -1.78
N VAL A 133 -19.52 3.95 -1.00
CA VAL A 133 -18.23 4.57 -1.31
C VAL A 133 -17.53 3.78 -2.39
N MET A 134 -17.20 4.49 -3.48
CA MET A 134 -16.51 3.94 -4.64
C MET A 134 -15.13 4.56 -4.80
N TYR A 135 -14.18 3.77 -5.26
CA TYR A 135 -12.79 4.16 -5.47
C TYR A 135 -12.39 4.01 -6.93
N ASP A 136 -11.45 4.83 -7.37
CA ASP A 136 -10.85 4.75 -8.71
C ASP A 136 -9.67 3.79 -8.72
N VAL A 137 -8.96 3.72 -7.60
CA VAL A 137 -7.81 2.82 -7.42
C VAL A 137 -7.86 2.18 -6.04
N ILE A 138 -7.70 0.86 -6.00
CA ILE A 138 -7.52 0.11 -4.76
C ILE A 138 -6.14 -0.55 -4.81
N VAL A 139 -5.31 -0.28 -3.80
CA VAL A 139 -3.99 -0.88 -3.64
C VAL A 139 -3.98 -1.76 -2.40
N SER A 140 -3.13 -2.78 -2.39
CA SER A 140 -2.90 -3.58 -1.20
C SER A 140 -1.55 -4.30 -1.27
N ASN A 141 -0.87 -4.35 -0.14
CA ASN A 141 0.17 -5.33 0.16
C ASN A 141 -0.39 -6.25 1.26
N PRO A 142 -1.21 -7.25 0.92
CA PRO A 142 -1.83 -8.11 1.91
C PRO A 142 -0.84 -9.19 2.40
N PRO A 143 -1.11 -9.85 3.54
CA PRO A 143 -0.34 -11.01 3.94
C PRO A 143 -0.42 -12.11 2.87
N TYR A 144 0.74 -12.62 2.43
CA TYR A 144 0.81 -13.57 1.31
C TYR A 144 1.72 -14.78 1.55
N ILE A 145 2.31 -14.91 2.72
CA ILE A 145 3.19 -16.05 3.04
C ILE A 145 2.34 -17.23 3.49
N PRO A 146 2.50 -18.42 2.89
CA PRO A 146 1.79 -19.60 3.37
C PRO A 146 2.10 -19.89 4.84
N SER A 147 1.08 -20.22 5.65
CA SER A 147 1.23 -20.41 7.09
C SER A 147 2.34 -21.40 7.48
N ALA A 148 2.50 -22.47 6.69
CA ALA A 148 3.53 -23.50 6.93
C ALA A 148 4.97 -23.02 6.68
N VAL A 149 5.15 -21.91 5.96
CA VAL A 149 6.47 -21.35 5.60
C VAL A 149 6.97 -20.38 6.67
N ILE A 150 6.06 -19.75 7.42
CA ILE A 150 6.37 -18.65 8.36
C ILE A 150 7.42 -19.07 9.40
N ASP A 151 7.29 -20.28 9.98
CA ASP A 151 8.21 -20.76 11.01
C ASP A 151 9.63 -21.01 10.47
N GLY A 152 9.80 -21.09 9.15
CA GLY A 152 11.09 -21.23 8.46
C GLY A 152 11.69 -19.93 7.94
N LEU A 153 11.03 -18.77 8.16
CA LEU A 153 11.57 -17.48 7.76
C LEU A 153 12.81 -17.10 8.57
N GLU A 154 13.57 -16.14 8.03
CA GLU A 154 14.70 -15.54 8.74
C GLU A 154 14.25 -14.99 10.09
N PRO A 155 15.06 -15.13 11.16
CA PRO A 155 14.69 -14.73 12.52
C PRO A 155 14.24 -13.25 12.61
N GLU A 156 14.85 -12.37 11.82
CA GLU A 156 14.53 -10.94 11.75
C GLU A 156 13.09 -10.68 11.31
N VAL A 157 12.55 -11.53 10.46
CA VAL A 157 11.16 -11.45 10.00
C VAL A 157 10.24 -12.21 10.95
N ARG A 158 10.57 -13.49 11.21
CA ARG A 158 9.73 -14.40 11.98
C ARG A 158 9.47 -13.92 13.42
N ASP A 159 10.51 -13.38 14.08
CA ASP A 159 10.48 -13.08 15.51
C ASP A 159 10.15 -11.61 15.81
N HIS A 160 10.23 -10.73 14.81
CA HIS A 160 10.08 -9.28 15.01
C HIS A 160 8.92 -8.66 14.22
N GLU A 161 8.43 -9.30 13.17
CA GLU A 161 7.28 -8.80 12.43
C GLU A 161 5.98 -9.50 12.84
N PRO A 162 4.85 -8.79 12.91
CA PRO A 162 3.62 -9.41 13.42
C PRO A 162 3.14 -10.50 12.46
N ARG A 163 2.87 -11.69 12.97
CA ARG A 163 2.37 -12.83 12.18
C ARG A 163 1.14 -12.46 11.36
N LEU A 164 0.28 -11.59 11.89
CA LEU A 164 -0.89 -11.07 11.18
C LEU A 164 -0.55 -10.38 9.86
N ALA A 165 0.63 -9.75 9.75
CA ALA A 165 1.09 -9.08 8.54
C ALA A 165 1.77 -10.04 7.55
N LEU A 166 2.09 -11.28 7.96
CA LEU A 166 2.81 -12.26 7.15
C LEU A 166 1.87 -13.36 6.61
N ASP A 167 0.91 -13.82 7.44
CA ASP A 167 0.16 -15.06 7.25
C ASP A 167 -0.94 -14.91 6.19
N GLY A 168 -0.65 -15.38 4.98
CA GLY A 168 -1.57 -15.46 3.85
C GLY A 168 -2.48 -16.70 3.86
N SER A 169 -2.55 -17.44 4.99
CA SER A 169 -3.28 -18.70 5.14
C SER A 169 -2.58 -19.89 4.44
N GLU A 170 -3.30 -20.98 4.18
CA GLU A 170 -2.75 -22.27 3.77
C GLU A 170 -1.83 -22.19 2.53
N ASP A 171 -2.23 -21.44 1.52
CA ASP A 171 -1.51 -21.31 0.24
C ASP A 171 -1.02 -19.88 -0.07
N GLY A 172 -1.13 -18.96 0.89
CA GLY A 172 -0.72 -17.57 0.71
C GLY A 172 -1.65 -16.74 -0.19
N LEU A 173 -2.78 -17.30 -0.65
CA LEU A 173 -3.66 -16.64 -1.63
C LEU A 173 -5.03 -16.24 -1.05
N TYR A 174 -5.26 -16.45 0.23
CA TYR A 174 -6.55 -16.17 0.86
C TYR A 174 -7.00 -14.72 0.66
N PHE A 175 -6.15 -13.78 0.96
CA PHE A 175 -6.50 -12.36 0.86
C PHE A 175 -6.77 -11.94 -0.59
N TYR A 176 -6.03 -12.44 -1.56
CA TYR A 176 -6.28 -12.11 -2.98
C TYR A 176 -7.65 -12.60 -3.44
N ARG A 177 -8.12 -13.78 -2.98
CA ARG A 177 -9.47 -14.27 -3.29
C ARG A 177 -10.54 -13.36 -2.72
N VAL A 178 -10.38 -12.95 -1.46
CA VAL A 178 -11.34 -12.04 -0.80
C VAL A 178 -11.29 -10.66 -1.44
N LEU A 179 -10.10 -10.09 -1.63
CA LEU A 179 -9.92 -8.76 -2.22
C LEU A 179 -10.45 -8.70 -3.66
N ALA A 180 -10.22 -9.73 -4.48
CA ALA A 180 -10.73 -9.76 -5.84
C ALA A 180 -12.27 -9.64 -5.90
N LEU A 181 -12.97 -10.24 -4.94
CA LEU A 181 -14.44 -10.17 -4.86
C LEU A 181 -14.93 -8.87 -4.24
N GLU A 182 -14.33 -8.44 -3.13
CA GLU A 182 -14.79 -7.25 -2.40
C GLU A 182 -14.44 -5.95 -3.12
N CYS A 183 -13.21 -5.83 -3.66
CA CYS A 183 -12.81 -4.64 -4.43
C CYS A 183 -13.76 -4.37 -5.61
N SER A 184 -14.29 -5.42 -6.25
CA SER A 184 -15.21 -5.28 -7.39
C SER A 184 -16.51 -4.55 -7.04
N LYS A 185 -16.92 -4.56 -5.76
CA LYS A 185 -18.11 -3.88 -5.26
C LYS A 185 -17.86 -2.40 -4.94
N HIS A 186 -16.59 -2.03 -4.77
CA HIS A 186 -16.15 -0.70 -4.36
C HIS A 186 -15.31 0.03 -5.43
N LEU A 187 -15.20 -0.52 -6.64
CA LEU A 187 -14.51 0.12 -7.75
C LEU A 187 -15.47 0.84 -8.68
N ASN A 188 -15.13 2.07 -9.01
CA ASN A 188 -15.75 2.78 -10.14
C ASN A 188 -15.55 1.98 -11.44
N LYS A 189 -16.44 2.16 -12.40
CA LYS A 189 -16.26 1.60 -13.74
C LYS A 189 -14.94 2.10 -14.34
N GLY A 190 -14.09 1.18 -14.76
CA GLY A 190 -12.74 1.49 -15.26
C GLY A 190 -11.68 1.64 -14.17
N GLY A 191 -12.06 1.54 -12.90
CA GLY A 191 -11.12 1.55 -11.77
C GLY A 191 -10.19 0.34 -11.77
N CYS A 192 -9.08 0.44 -11.07
CA CYS A 192 -8.04 -0.59 -11.05
C CYS A 192 -7.68 -1.06 -9.64
N VAL A 193 -7.26 -2.32 -9.56
CA VAL A 193 -6.57 -2.87 -8.39
C VAL A 193 -5.07 -2.99 -8.68
N TYR A 194 -4.26 -2.84 -7.63
CA TYR A 194 -2.82 -3.11 -7.63
C TYR A 194 -2.50 -3.91 -6.38
N PHE A 195 -2.11 -5.15 -6.55
CA PHE A 195 -1.76 -6.05 -5.44
C PHE A 195 -0.27 -6.36 -5.48
N GLU A 196 0.45 -6.05 -4.40
CA GLU A 196 1.78 -6.60 -4.19
C GLU A 196 1.66 -8.10 -3.97
N ILE A 197 2.61 -8.88 -4.50
CA ILE A 197 2.61 -10.34 -4.49
C ILE A 197 3.98 -10.90 -4.13
N GLY A 198 4.01 -12.15 -3.65
CA GLY A 198 5.23 -12.95 -3.69
C GLY A 198 5.67 -13.20 -5.13
N TYR A 199 6.98 -13.26 -5.35
CA TYR A 199 7.59 -13.36 -6.68
C TYR A 199 7.13 -14.58 -7.51
N ASP A 200 6.56 -15.59 -6.87
CA ASP A 200 6.07 -16.83 -7.47
C ASP A 200 4.54 -16.91 -7.56
N GLN A 201 3.82 -15.84 -7.16
CA GLN A 201 2.35 -15.85 -7.08
C GLN A 201 1.66 -15.19 -8.28
N ALA A 202 2.38 -14.63 -9.24
CA ALA A 202 1.84 -13.82 -10.33
C ALA A 202 0.76 -14.55 -11.15
N GLU A 203 1.00 -15.80 -11.53
CA GLU A 203 0.04 -16.61 -12.30
C GLU A 203 -1.23 -16.87 -11.49
N ALA A 204 -1.10 -17.28 -10.23
CA ALA A 204 -2.21 -17.61 -9.36
C ALA A 204 -3.11 -16.39 -9.09
N VAL A 205 -2.51 -15.23 -8.76
CA VAL A 205 -3.25 -13.99 -8.50
C VAL A 205 -3.90 -13.47 -9.78
N SER A 206 -3.23 -13.51 -10.92
CA SER A 206 -3.80 -13.14 -12.22
C SER A 206 -5.02 -14.00 -12.56
N ARG A 207 -4.95 -15.32 -12.29
CA ARG A 207 -6.08 -16.22 -12.47
C ARG A 207 -7.26 -15.90 -11.55
N ILE A 208 -7.00 -15.59 -10.28
CA ILE A 208 -8.04 -15.18 -9.32
C ILE A 208 -8.77 -13.94 -9.84
N LEU A 209 -8.03 -12.91 -10.26
CA LEU A 209 -8.61 -11.68 -10.80
C LEU A 209 -9.39 -11.92 -12.09
N THR A 210 -8.89 -12.79 -12.99
CA THR A 210 -9.61 -13.18 -14.22
C THR A 210 -10.96 -13.81 -13.90
N ILE A 211 -10.99 -14.76 -12.96
CA ILE A 211 -12.21 -15.44 -12.53
C ILE A 211 -13.20 -14.47 -11.87
N ALA A 212 -12.71 -13.51 -11.09
CA ALA A 212 -13.53 -12.46 -10.48
C ALA A 212 -14.08 -11.44 -11.49
N GLY A 213 -13.63 -11.46 -12.75
CA GLY A 213 -14.19 -10.65 -13.84
C GLY A 213 -13.35 -9.45 -14.23
N TYR A 214 -12.16 -9.27 -13.64
CA TYR A 214 -11.22 -8.22 -14.04
C TYR A 214 -10.66 -8.48 -15.44
N ARG A 215 -10.17 -7.42 -16.07
CA ARG A 215 -9.55 -7.41 -17.40
C ARG A 215 -8.23 -6.64 -17.37
N GLU A 216 -7.53 -6.63 -18.49
CA GLU A 216 -6.28 -5.88 -18.65
C GLU A 216 -5.29 -6.19 -17.51
N ILE A 217 -5.12 -7.50 -17.22
CA ILE A 217 -4.24 -7.95 -16.14
C ILE A 217 -2.79 -7.79 -16.60
N GLU A 218 -1.99 -7.14 -15.80
CA GLU A 218 -0.59 -6.88 -16.03
C GLU A 218 0.24 -7.28 -14.80
N VAL A 219 1.33 -8.01 -15.04
CA VAL A 219 2.32 -8.34 -14.03
C VAL A 219 3.50 -7.37 -14.15
N ILE A 220 3.82 -6.70 -13.07
CA ILE A 220 4.86 -5.67 -13.01
C ILE A 220 6.01 -6.22 -12.18
N LYS A 221 7.22 -6.10 -12.73
CA LYS A 221 8.45 -6.55 -12.08
C LYS A 221 9.08 -5.44 -11.26
N ASP A 222 9.73 -5.84 -10.17
CA ASP A 222 10.59 -4.97 -9.38
C ASP A 222 11.93 -4.67 -10.08
N GLU A 223 12.79 -3.88 -9.44
CA GLU A 223 14.11 -3.51 -9.98
C GLU A 223 15.03 -4.73 -10.21
N PRO A 224 15.05 -5.77 -9.33
CA PRO A 224 15.75 -7.03 -9.60
C PRO A 224 15.14 -7.89 -10.71
N GLY A 225 13.95 -7.59 -11.21
CA GLY A 225 13.29 -8.31 -12.29
C GLY A 225 12.36 -9.44 -11.85
N LEU A 226 12.03 -9.53 -10.57
CA LEU A 226 11.06 -10.46 -10.03
C LEU A 226 9.63 -9.92 -10.17
N ASP A 227 8.66 -10.81 -10.31
CA ASP A 227 7.25 -10.43 -10.34
C ASP A 227 6.86 -9.86 -8.96
N ARG A 228 6.30 -8.64 -8.93
CA ARG A 228 6.05 -7.94 -7.68
C ARG A 228 4.67 -7.35 -7.53
N VAL A 229 4.05 -6.89 -8.61
CA VAL A 229 2.71 -6.31 -8.55
C VAL A 229 1.84 -6.89 -9.66
N VAL A 230 0.61 -7.28 -9.31
CA VAL A 230 -0.43 -7.59 -10.30
C VAL A 230 -1.42 -6.43 -10.31
N LYS A 231 -1.54 -5.82 -11.49
CA LYS A 231 -2.54 -4.79 -11.80
C LYS A 231 -3.68 -5.40 -12.59
N ALA A 232 -4.92 -4.98 -12.33
CA ALA A 232 -6.07 -5.38 -13.12
C ALA A 232 -7.15 -4.29 -13.12
N ARG A 233 -7.92 -4.20 -14.22
CA ARG A 233 -8.98 -3.22 -14.41
C ARG A 233 -10.36 -3.84 -14.20
N TRP A 234 -11.23 -3.09 -13.52
CA TRP A 234 -12.64 -3.42 -13.36
C TRP A 234 -13.49 -2.70 -14.42
N ASN A 235 -14.19 -3.43 -15.29
CA ASN A 235 -14.89 -2.87 -16.45
C ASN A 235 -16.42 -3.04 -16.43
N ARG A 236 -17.00 -3.46 -15.30
CA ARG A 236 -18.46 -3.64 -15.18
C ARG A 236 -19.18 -2.40 -14.64
#